data_bbc88e66d67db6f7c7475b29cdba1985
#
_entry.id   bbc88e66d67db6f7c7475b29cdba1985
#
_cell.length_a   1.000
_cell.length_b   1.000
_cell.length_c   1.000
_cell.angle_alpha   90.00
_cell.angle_beta   90.00
_cell.angle_gamma   90.00
#
_symmetry.space_group_name_H-M   'P 1'
#
loop_
_entity.id
_entity.type
_entity.pdbx_description
1 polymer ?
#
loop_
_entity_poly.entity_id
_entity_poly.type
_entity_poly.pdbx_seq_one_letter_code
_entity_poly.pdbx_strand_id
1 'polypeptide(L)'
;MITVTQDIERLAKKLDALGHPLRLRIVSLLAREDRPMYLNEIANALEINRALAKVHLKKLEAAGIVKSKVILDEERGKALRFYELVPFDLHLSPEILKEVVE
;
A
#
# COMPACT_ATOMS: atom_id res chain seq x y z
N MET A 1 -22.72 -8.79 -4.37
CA MET A 1 -22.83 -8.00 -3.14
C MET A 1 -21.89 -8.52 -2.08
N ILE A 2 -21.19 -7.61 -1.41
CA ILE A 2 -20.24 -7.97 -0.36
C ILE A 2 -21.00 -8.08 0.96
N THR A 3 -20.75 -9.15 1.72
CA THR A 3 -21.37 -9.29 3.03
C THR A 3 -20.79 -8.28 4.03
N VAL A 4 -21.56 -7.96 5.06
CA VAL A 4 -21.11 -7.05 6.11
C VAL A 4 -19.82 -7.55 6.75
N THR A 5 -19.72 -8.85 7.02
CA THR A 5 -18.52 -9.47 7.60
C THR A 5 -17.30 -9.25 6.71
N GLN A 6 -17.46 -9.42 5.39
CA GLN A 6 -16.35 -9.18 4.44
C GLN A 6 -15.93 -7.71 4.43
N ASP A 7 -16.90 -6.78 4.55
CA ASP A 7 -16.59 -5.35 4.60
C ASP A 7 -15.78 -5.01 5.85
N ILE A 8 -16.14 -5.56 7.01
CA ILE A 8 -15.39 -5.36 8.25
C ILE A 8 -13.99 -5.93 8.14
N GLU A 9 -13.86 -7.13 7.61
CA GLU A 9 -12.56 -7.78 7.46
C GLU A 9 -11.65 -7.01 6.52
N ARG A 10 -12.18 -6.54 5.41
CA ARG A 10 -11.43 -5.71 4.45
C ARG A 10 -11.00 -4.39 5.07
N LEU A 11 -11.91 -3.75 5.81
CA LEU A 11 -11.60 -2.50 6.50
C LEU A 11 -10.50 -2.72 7.53
N ALA A 12 -10.63 -3.75 8.35
CA ALA A 12 -9.63 -4.08 9.36
C ALA A 12 -8.26 -4.34 8.73
N LYS A 13 -8.23 -5.06 7.62
CA LYS A 13 -6.98 -5.35 6.92
C LYS A 13 -6.31 -4.08 6.38
N LYS A 14 -7.10 -3.16 5.82
CA LYS A 14 -6.57 -1.88 5.34
C LYS A 14 -6.06 -1.03 6.50
N LEU A 15 -6.81 -0.96 7.60
CA LEU A 15 -6.39 -0.22 8.78
C LEU A 15 -5.12 -0.79 9.39
N ASP A 16 -5.00 -2.12 9.45
CA ASP A 16 -3.79 -2.78 9.93
C ASP A 16 -2.59 -2.43 9.05
N ALA A 17 -2.76 -2.47 7.74
CA ALA A 17 -1.69 -2.14 6.80
C ALA A 17 -1.28 -0.67 6.91
N LEU A 18 -2.22 0.23 7.12
CA LEU A 18 -1.95 1.66 7.26
C LEU A 18 -1.51 2.05 8.66
N GLY A 19 -1.66 1.17 9.65
CA GLY A 19 -1.38 1.47 11.05
C GLY A 19 0.08 1.43 11.44
N HIS A 20 0.98 1.90 10.58
CA HIS A 20 2.41 1.96 10.85
C HIS A 20 2.97 3.24 10.22
N PRO A 21 3.74 4.04 10.99
CA PRO A 21 4.26 5.31 10.47
C PRO A 21 5.00 5.19 9.15
N LEU A 22 5.83 4.17 9.00
CA LEU A 22 6.60 3.99 7.77
C LEU A 22 5.71 3.65 6.58
N ARG A 23 4.67 2.85 6.79
CA ARG A 23 3.73 2.53 5.72
C ARG A 23 2.91 3.76 5.30
N LEU A 24 2.53 4.61 6.25
CA LEU A 24 1.89 5.87 5.91
C LEU A 24 2.83 6.80 5.12
N ARG A 25 4.12 6.79 5.45
CA ARG A 25 5.12 7.55 4.69
C ARG A 25 5.27 7.03 3.26
N ILE A 26 5.24 5.71 3.08
CA ILE A 26 5.27 5.12 1.74
C ILE A 26 4.06 5.57 0.92
N VAL A 27 2.87 5.48 1.51
CA VAL A 27 1.64 5.92 0.83
C VAL A 27 1.70 7.40 0.49
N SER A 28 2.17 8.23 1.43
CA SER A 28 2.34 9.67 1.23
C SER A 28 3.30 9.95 0.06
N LEU A 29 4.42 9.25 0.01
CA LEU A 29 5.40 9.41 -1.05
C LEU A 29 4.80 9.06 -2.42
N LEU A 30 4.14 7.91 -2.53
CA LEU A 30 3.52 7.47 -3.77
C LEU A 30 2.40 8.42 -4.23
N ALA A 31 1.65 8.98 -3.27
CA ALA A 31 0.60 9.94 -3.58
C ALA A 31 1.17 11.25 -4.10
N ARG A 32 2.25 11.76 -3.48
CA ARG A 32 2.87 13.02 -3.90
C ARG A 32 3.53 12.91 -5.27
N GLU A 33 4.22 11.79 -5.51
CA GLU A 33 4.92 11.57 -6.78
C GLU A 33 3.93 11.25 -7.90
N ASP A 34 2.79 10.69 -7.56
CA ASP A 34 1.70 10.38 -8.50
C ASP A 34 2.17 9.60 -9.72
N ARG A 35 3.02 8.61 -9.49
CA ARG A 35 3.57 7.72 -10.51
C ARG A 35 4.04 6.43 -9.88
N PRO A 36 4.17 5.34 -10.65
CA PRO A 36 4.84 4.15 -10.14
C PRO A 36 6.28 4.44 -9.77
N MET A 37 6.74 3.85 -8.68
CA MET A 37 8.12 3.98 -8.22
C MET A 37 8.70 2.60 -7.95
N TYR A 38 9.96 2.41 -8.31
CA TYR A 38 10.58 1.12 -8.03
C TYR A 38 11.16 1.08 -6.61
N LEU A 39 11.42 -0.14 -6.15
CA LEU A 39 11.79 -0.41 -4.76
C LEU A 39 12.92 0.47 -4.25
N ASN A 40 14.02 0.57 -5.02
CA ASN A 40 15.16 1.37 -4.58
C ASN A 40 14.85 2.87 -4.51
N GLU A 41 14.01 3.38 -5.40
CA GLU A 41 13.57 4.77 -5.33
C GLU A 41 12.85 5.05 -4.01
N ILE A 42 11.93 4.16 -3.65
CA ILE A 42 11.15 4.30 -2.42
C ILE A 42 12.07 4.24 -1.20
N ALA A 43 12.95 3.24 -1.17
CA ALA A 43 13.89 3.07 -0.07
C ALA A 43 14.81 4.29 0.09
N ASN A 44 15.36 4.78 -1.02
CA ASN A 44 16.26 5.93 -1.00
C ASN A 44 15.52 7.20 -0.57
N ALA A 45 14.31 7.43 -1.08
CA ALA A 45 13.53 8.62 -0.74
C ALA A 45 13.19 8.67 0.75
N LEU A 46 12.97 7.51 1.37
CA LEU A 46 12.61 7.41 2.78
C LEU A 46 13.81 7.14 3.69
N GLU A 47 15.00 7.05 3.11
CA GLU A 47 16.25 6.80 3.85
C GLU A 47 16.18 5.52 4.69
N ILE A 48 15.63 4.46 4.10
CA ILE A 48 15.55 3.13 4.72
C ILE A 48 16.24 2.13 3.82
N ASN A 49 16.59 0.97 4.38
CA ASN A 49 17.20 -0.07 3.55
C ASN A 49 16.13 -0.76 2.69
N ARG A 50 16.61 -1.36 1.60
CA ARG A 50 15.76 -2.01 0.61
C ARG A 50 14.92 -3.15 1.21
N ALA A 51 15.52 -3.95 2.08
CA ALA A 51 14.83 -5.08 2.69
C ALA A 51 13.64 -4.62 3.55
N LEU A 52 13.83 -3.55 4.33
CA LEU A 52 12.76 -2.99 5.16
C LEU A 52 11.64 -2.42 4.29
N ALA A 53 11.99 -1.68 3.22
CA ALA A 53 10.99 -1.16 2.29
C ALA A 53 10.17 -2.29 1.69
N LYS A 54 10.82 -3.38 1.30
CA LYS A 54 10.15 -4.54 0.70
C LYS A 54 9.15 -5.20 1.65
N VAL A 55 9.52 -5.35 2.93
CA VAL A 55 8.63 -5.93 3.94
C VAL A 55 7.35 -5.10 4.07
N HIS A 56 7.49 -3.78 4.17
CA HIS A 56 6.34 -2.90 4.32
C HIS A 56 5.49 -2.82 3.05
N LEU A 57 6.13 -2.81 1.88
CA LEU A 57 5.39 -2.81 0.61
C LEU A 57 4.60 -4.11 0.40
N LYS A 58 5.13 -5.24 0.83
CA LYS A 58 4.38 -6.50 0.80
C LYS A 58 3.12 -6.43 1.65
N LYS A 59 3.22 -5.83 2.82
CA LYS A 59 2.07 -5.67 3.72
C LYS A 59 0.99 -4.79 3.08
N LEU A 60 1.41 -3.68 2.46
CA LEU A 60 0.51 -2.77 1.75
C LEU A 60 -0.13 -3.45 0.54
N GLU A 61 0.65 -4.23 -0.20
CA GLU A 61 0.15 -4.94 -1.38
C GLU A 61 -0.88 -6.01 -0.98
N ALA A 62 -0.62 -6.76 0.09
CA ALA A 62 -1.54 -7.77 0.59
C ALA A 62 -2.89 -7.18 1.01
N ALA A 63 -2.92 -5.94 1.45
CA ALA A 63 -4.15 -5.24 1.84
C ALA A 63 -4.82 -4.50 0.68
N GLY A 64 -4.24 -4.55 -0.52
CA GLY A 64 -4.80 -3.86 -1.68
C GLY A 64 -4.58 -2.36 -1.69
N ILE A 65 -3.64 -1.86 -0.88
CA ILE A 65 -3.30 -0.42 -0.84
C ILE A 65 -2.37 -0.05 -2.00
N VAL A 66 -1.45 -0.95 -2.35
CA VAL A 66 -0.57 -0.78 -3.50
C VAL A 66 -0.66 -2.02 -4.38
N LYS A 67 -0.30 -1.86 -5.64
CA LYS A 67 -0.10 -2.97 -6.56
C LYS A 67 1.29 -2.84 -7.16
N SER A 68 1.83 -3.95 -7.65
CA SER A 68 3.17 -3.96 -8.22
C SER A 68 3.20 -4.70 -9.55
N LYS A 69 4.21 -4.39 -10.33
CA LYS A 69 4.51 -5.11 -11.55
C LYS A 69 6.01 -5.08 -11.78
N VAL A 70 6.51 -6.09 -12.46
CA VAL A 70 7.92 -6.18 -12.83
C VAL A 70 8.07 -5.66 -14.25
N ILE A 71 9.01 -4.75 -14.44
CA ILE A 71 9.35 -4.20 -15.75
C ILE A 71 10.79 -4.58 -16.04
N LEU A 72 11.02 -5.15 -17.21
CA LEU A 72 12.36 -5.53 -17.64
C LEU A 72 13.09 -4.31 -18.21
N ASP A 73 14.23 -3.98 -17.62
CA ASP A 73 15.13 -2.97 -18.15
C ASP A 73 16.15 -3.67 -19.02
N GLU A 74 15.93 -3.68 -20.32
CA GLU A 74 16.79 -4.38 -21.27
C GLU A 74 18.19 -3.79 -21.35
N GLU A 75 18.31 -2.46 -21.20
CA GLU A 75 19.61 -1.79 -21.25
C GLU A 75 20.53 -2.23 -20.12
N ARG A 76 19.97 -2.43 -18.93
CA ARG A 76 20.74 -2.80 -17.74
C ARG A 76 20.69 -4.30 -17.46
N GLY A 77 19.88 -5.04 -18.19
CA GLY A 77 19.67 -6.47 -17.98
C GLY A 77 19.05 -6.77 -16.62
N LYS A 78 18.21 -5.87 -16.10
CA LYS A 78 17.60 -6.01 -14.79
C LYS A 78 16.08 -5.99 -14.87
N ALA A 79 15.47 -6.73 -13.97
CA ALA A 79 14.03 -6.66 -13.75
C ALA A 79 13.80 -5.75 -12.53
N LEU A 80 12.98 -4.71 -12.71
CA LEU A 80 12.65 -3.77 -11.65
C LEU A 80 11.19 -3.92 -11.26
N ARG A 81 10.91 -4.02 -9.98
CA ARG A 81 9.53 -4.06 -9.48
C ARG A 81 9.09 -2.66 -9.14
N PHE A 82 8.03 -2.22 -9.82
CA PHE A 82 7.41 -0.93 -9.61
C PHE A 82 6.15 -1.07 -8.77
N TYR A 83 5.92 -0.10 -7.92
CA TYR A 83 4.75 -0.04 -7.03
C TYR A 83 3.97 1.23 -7.31
N GLU A 84 2.65 1.12 -7.29
CA GLU A 84 1.76 2.28 -7.41
C GLU A 84 0.56 2.12 -6.49
N LEU A 85 -0.04 3.24 -6.12
CA LEU A 85 -1.22 3.23 -5.25
C LEU A 85 -2.42 2.67 -5.99
N VAL A 86 -3.21 1.90 -5.26
CA VAL A 86 -4.58 1.60 -5.63
C VAL A 86 -5.43 2.66 -4.94
N PRO A 87 -6.28 3.39 -5.66
CA PRO A 87 -7.09 4.44 -5.03
C PRO A 87 -7.90 3.89 -3.87
N PHE A 88 -7.91 4.61 -2.75
CA PHE A 88 -8.73 4.27 -1.60
C PHE A 88 -9.21 5.55 -0.92
N ASP A 89 -10.31 5.42 -0.21
CA ASP A 89 -10.90 6.52 0.54
C ASP A 89 -11.60 5.90 1.75
N LEU A 90 -11.02 6.13 2.93
CA LEU A 90 -11.50 5.54 4.17
C LEU A 90 -12.10 6.60 5.08
N HIS A 91 -13.36 6.43 5.40
CA HIS A 91 -14.07 7.27 6.36
C HIS A 91 -14.48 6.40 7.54
N LEU A 92 -14.03 6.76 8.72
CA LEU A 92 -14.24 5.95 9.90
C LEU A 92 -14.71 6.83 11.06
N SER A 93 -15.82 6.43 11.67
CA SER A 93 -16.36 7.08 12.84
C SER A 93 -17.26 6.09 13.58
N PRO A 94 -17.59 6.35 14.85
CA PRO A 94 -18.56 5.51 15.56
C PRO A 94 -19.89 5.41 14.81
N GLU A 95 -20.33 6.49 14.18
CA GLU A 95 -21.59 6.52 13.42
C GLU A 95 -21.54 5.60 12.22
N ILE A 96 -20.41 5.60 11.50
CA ILE A 96 -20.21 4.70 10.35
C ILE A 96 -20.17 3.26 10.81
N LEU A 97 -19.44 2.98 11.89
CA LEU A 97 -19.32 1.61 12.42
C LEU A 97 -20.67 1.09 12.95
N LYS A 98 -21.51 1.97 13.45
CA LYS A 98 -22.84 1.64 13.93
C LYS A 98 -23.73 1.05 12.81
N GLU A 99 -23.48 1.43 11.56
CA GLU A 99 -24.21 0.93 10.41
C GLU A 99 -23.81 -0.49 10.02
N VAL A 100 -22.72 -0.99 10.57
CA VAL A 100 -22.19 -2.31 10.24
C VAL A 100 -22.84 -3.31 11.18
N VAL A 101 -23.52 -4.31 10.63
CA VAL A 101 -24.20 -5.36 11.39
C VAL A 101 -23.57 -6.71 11.04
N GLU A 102 -23.17 -7.45 12.06
CA GLU A 102 -22.61 -8.79 11.87
C GLU A 102 -23.62 -9.88 12.11
#